data_bf70d5e209537bee32a411bee0ac867a
#
_entry.id   bf70d5e209537bee32a411bee0ac867a
#
_cell.length_a   1.000
_cell.length_b   1.000
_cell.length_c   1.000
_cell.angle_alpha   90.00
_cell.angle_beta   90.00
_cell.angle_gamma   90.00
#
_symmetry.space_group_name_H-M   'P 1'
#
loop_
_entity.id
_entity.type
_entity.pdbx_description
1 polymer ?
#
loop_
_entity_poly.entity_id
_entity_poly.type
_entity_poly.pdbx_seq_one_letter_code
_entity_poly.pdbx_strand_id
1 'polypeptide(L)'
;MKTRYIIFITLITALFGQDNGFVNRNFHLGLKGAHYTFFKSPGRAVLISGGLGAIVAHQFDAKMQKWFLENQPLPEELNRFGDTYGNLYSGIIVLAASAITSQRNQSLRQFEYAFATLGANGVTTVLMKEIFRIERPNGSNHRSFPSGHVSHSFATATIFKELYGWKMGVPAYGIATIVAMNRMQDNKHYFSDVIFGASLGTAFGMGFSQA
;
A
#
# COMPACT_ATOMS: atom_id res chain seq x y z
N MET A 1 -8.69 3.54 16.97
CA MET A 1 -8.35 2.74 15.78
C MET A 1 -9.39 1.64 15.46
N LYS A 2 -9.85 0.85 16.44
CA LYS A 2 -10.82 -0.26 16.22
C LYS A 2 -12.16 0.19 15.60
N THR A 3 -12.69 1.34 16.00
CA THR A 3 -13.99 1.85 15.54
C THR A 3 -14.03 2.18 14.04
N ARG A 4 -12.92 2.67 13.45
CA ARG A 4 -12.84 3.03 12.03
C ARG A 4 -12.85 1.81 11.10
N TYR A 5 -12.24 0.70 11.52
CA TYR A 5 -12.30 -0.56 10.77
C TYR A 5 -13.69 -1.19 10.82
N ILE A 6 -14.38 -1.08 11.97
CA ILE A 6 -15.74 -1.59 12.13
C ILE A 6 -16.69 -0.83 11.19
N ILE A 7 -16.61 0.51 11.13
CA ILE A 7 -17.44 1.34 10.23
C ILE A 7 -17.17 0.97 8.77
N PHE A 8 -15.91 0.77 8.38
CA PHE A 8 -15.55 0.42 7.00
C PHE A 8 -16.05 -0.98 6.62
N ILE A 9 -15.89 -1.97 7.50
CA ILE A 9 -16.41 -3.33 7.30
C ILE A 9 -17.95 -3.31 7.26
N THR A 10 -18.61 -2.56 8.14
CA THR A 10 -20.07 -2.45 8.19
C THR A 10 -20.62 -1.75 6.94
N LEU A 11 -19.91 -0.74 6.41
CA LEU A 11 -20.30 -0.06 5.18
C LEU A 11 -20.20 -1.01 3.97
N ILE A 12 -19.14 -1.81 3.90
CA ILE A 12 -18.95 -2.81 2.85
C ILE A 12 -19.99 -3.91 2.96
N THR A 13 -20.25 -4.43 4.16
CA THR A 13 -21.30 -5.44 4.36
C THR A 13 -22.71 -4.90 4.10
N ALA A 14 -22.97 -3.63 4.37
CA ALA A 14 -24.26 -2.98 4.06
C ALA A 14 -24.42 -2.75 2.55
N LEU A 15 -23.35 -2.42 1.83
CA LEU A 15 -23.40 -2.19 0.37
C LEU A 15 -23.44 -3.49 -0.45
N PHE A 16 -22.86 -4.58 0.06
CA PHE A 16 -22.67 -5.82 -0.67
C PHE A 16 -23.12 -7.08 0.08
N GLY A 17 -23.64 -6.94 1.30
CA GLY A 17 -23.89 -8.03 2.26
C GLY A 17 -25.02 -9.02 1.90
N GLN A 18 -25.70 -8.84 0.77
CA GLN A 18 -26.71 -9.81 0.27
C GLN A 18 -26.25 -10.56 -0.97
N ASP A 19 -25.07 -10.22 -1.55
CA ASP A 19 -24.54 -10.91 -2.72
C ASP A 19 -23.39 -11.87 -2.32
N ASN A 20 -23.75 -13.13 -2.04
CA ASN A 20 -22.78 -14.21 -1.85
C ASN A 20 -21.79 -14.32 -3.02
N GLY A 21 -22.19 -13.88 -4.22
CA GLY A 21 -21.35 -13.84 -5.41
C GLY A 21 -20.17 -12.85 -5.28
N PHE A 22 -20.41 -11.65 -4.71
CA PHE A 22 -19.34 -10.66 -4.50
C PHE A 22 -18.27 -11.18 -3.52
N VAL A 23 -18.68 -11.75 -2.39
CA VAL A 23 -17.76 -12.31 -1.40
C VAL A 23 -16.92 -13.43 -1.99
N ASN A 24 -17.56 -14.40 -2.67
CA ASN A 24 -16.86 -15.51 -3.33
C ASN A 24 -15.89 -15.04 -4.41
N ARG A 25 -16.29 -14.11 -5.28
CA ARG A 25 -15.40 -13.56 -6.31
C ARG A 25 -14.19 -12.89 -5.71
N ASN A 26 -14.35 -12.05 -4.69
CA ASN A 26 -13.24 -11.37 -4.04
C ASN A 26 -12.33 -12.32 -3.26
N PHE A 27 -12.86 -13.39 -2.67
CA PHE A 27 -12.05 -14.44 -2.03
C PHE A 27 -11.19 -15.17 -3.07
N HIS A 28 -11.78 -15.63 -4.18
CA HIS A 28 -11.03 -16.26 -5.28
C HIS A 28 -10.01 -15.32 -5.92
N LEU A 29 -10.39 -14.06 -6.14
CA LEU A 29 -9.48 -13.03 -6.63
C LEU A 29 -8.33 -12.80 -5.64
N GLY A 30 -8.61 -12.78 -4.32
CA GLY A 30 -7.61 -12.69 -3.27
C GLY A 30 -6.57 -13.82 -3.34
N LEU A 31 -7.02 -15.07 -3.42
CA LEU A 31 -6.14 -16.24 -3.53
C LEU A 31 -5.31 -16.21 -4.82
N LYS A 32 -5.95 -15.94 -5.94
CA LYS A 32 -5.30 -15.90 -7.26
C LYS A 32 -4.32 -14.73 -7.33
N GLY A 33 -4.71 -13.55 -6.89
CA GLY A 33 -3.85 -12.36 -6.83
C GLY A 33 -2.63 -12.57 -5.92
N ALA A 34 -2.81 -13.17 -4.74
CA ALA A 34 -1.70 -13.55 -3.87
C ALA A 34 -0.77 -14.56 -4.56
N HIS A 35 -1.31 -15.58 -5.24
CA HIS A 35 -0.49 -16.52 -6.01
C HIS A 35 0.34 -15.81 -7.09
N TYR A 36 -0.25 -14.88 -7.86
CA TYR A 36 0.50 -14.10 -8.85
C TYR A 36 1.54 -13.18 -8.20
N THR A 37 1.22 -12.58 -7.05
CA THR A 37 2.14 -11.71 -6.33
C THR A 37 3.39 -12.45 -5.85
N PHE A 38 3.22 -13.63 -5.25
CA PHE A 38 4.33 -14.35 -4.62
C PHE A 38 5.04 -15.33 -5.54
N PHE A 39 4.36 -15.92 -6.52
CA PHE A 39 4.88 -17.05 -7.30
C PHE A 39 5.02 -16.77 -8.81
N LYS A 40 4.45 -15.68 -9.33
CA LYS A 40 4.51 -15.33 -10.75
C LYS A 40 5.19 -13.97 -10.97
N SER A 41 5.85 -13.83 -12.12
CA SER A 41 6.36 -12.51 -12.57
C SER A 41 5.18 -11.69 -13.14
N PRO A 42 5.17 -10.32 -12.98
CA PRO A 42 6.24 -9.50 -12.39
C PRO A 42 6.19 -9.35 -10.86
N GLY A 43 5.08 -9.71 -10.17
CA GLY A 43 4.94 -9.50 -8.72
C GLY A 43 6.10 -10.09 -7.91
N ARG A 44 6.41 -11.38 -8.15
CA ARG A 44 7.54 -12.07 -7.50
C ARG A 44 8.88 -11.35 -7.72
N ALA A 45 9.14 -10.90 -8.95
CA ALA A 45 10.40 -10.21 -9.27
C ALA A 45 10.53 -8.91 -8.47
N VAL A 46 9.45 -8.13 -8.37
CA VAL A 46 9.41 -6.89 -7.57
C VAL A 46 9.63 -7.18 -6.08
N LEU A 47 9.01 -8.24 -5.53
CA LEU A 47 9.22 -8.62 -4.13
C LEU A 47 10.66 -9.05 -3.85
N ILE A 48 11.26 -9.86 -4.71
CA ILE A 48 12.66 -10.31 -4.55
C ILE A 48 13.59 -9.10 -4.65
N SER A 49 13.44 -8.26 -5.68
CA SER A 49 14.26 -7.06 -5.84
C SER A 49 14.09 -6.09 -4.66
N GLY A 50 12.86 -5.94 -4.17
CA GLY A 50 12.56 -5.11 -3.01
C GLY A 50 13.13 -5.66 -1.71
N GLY A 51 13.11 -6.98 -1.52
CA GLY A 51 13.74 -7.64 -0.38
C GLY A 51 15.27 -7.45 -0.39
N LEU A 52 15.91 -7.69 -1.52
CA LEU A 52 17.34 -7.43 -1.70
C LEU A 52 17.68 -5.95 -1.52
N GLY A 53 16.86 -5.06 -2.11
CA GLY A 53 17.00 -3.63 -1.94
C GLY A 53 16.87 -3.17 -0.47
N ALA A 54 15.95 -3.76 0.29
CA ALA A 54 15.78 -3.46 1.70
C ALA A 54 16.97 -3.94 2.56
N ILE A 55 17.54 -5.10 2.24
CA ILE A 55 18.76 -5.60 2.91
C ILE A 55 19.93 -4.64 2.68
N VAL A 56 20.11 -4.15 1.46
CA VAL A 56 21.13 -3.13 1.15
C VAL A 56 20.79 -1.80 1.83
N ALA A 57 19.54 -1.35 1.75
CA ALA A 57 19.07 -0.11 2.37
C ALA A 57 19.27 -0.09 3.90
N HIS A 58 19.16 -1.25 4.55
CA HIS A 58 19.36 -1.38 6.00
C HIS A 58 20.74 -0.88 6.48
N GLN A 59 21.76 -1.03 5.66
CA GLN A 59 23.11 -0.51 5.97
C GLN A 59 23.15 1.03 6.02
N PHE A 60 22.16 1.68 5.42
CA PHE A 60 22.05 3.14 5.37
C PHE A 60 20.99 3.71 6.31
N ASP A 61 20.27 2.88 7.07
CA ASP A 61 19.16 3.29 7.94
C ASP A 61 19.55 4.42 8.89
N ALA A 62 20.65 4.25 9.64
CA ALA A 62 21.12 5.25 10.59
C ALA A 62 21.55 6.58 9.91
N LYS A 63 22.22 6.50 8.74
CA LYS A 63 22.65 7.67 7.98
C LYS A 63 21.45 8.43 7.41
N MET A 64 20.47 7.71 6.84
CA MET A 64 19.28 8.31 6.30
C MET A 64 18.39 8.91 7.38
N GLN A 65 18.23 8.21 8.52
CA GLN A 65 17.50 8.73 9.66
C GLN A 65 18.09 10.06 10.13
N LYS A 66 19.40 10.12 10.35
CA LYS A 66 20.10 11.34 10.76
C LYS A 66 19.87 12.47 9.75
N TRP A 67 20.05 12.18 8.46
CA TRP A 67 19.88 13.18 7.40
C TRP A 67 18.46 13.75 7.35
N PHE A 68 17.42 12.91 7.44
CA PHE A 68 16.03 13.37 7.43
C PHE A 68 15.68 14.23 8.66
N LEU A 69 16.20 13.87 9.85
CA LEU A 69 15.98 14.65 11.07
C LEU A 69 16.66 16.03 11.02
N GLU A 70 17.87 16.12 10.44
CA GLU A 70 18.63 17.36 10.34
C GLU A 70 18.12 18.29 9.23
N ASN A 71 17.70 17.74 8.09
CA ASN A 71 17.39 18.54 6.90
C ASN A 71 15.90 18.78 6.67
N GLN A 72 15.02 17.92 7.17
CA GLN A 72 13.56 17.99 7.02
C GLN A 72 13.13 18.44 5.61
N PRO A 73 13.42 17.61 4.56
CA PRO A 73 13.34 18.05 3.17
C PRO A 73 11.91 18.36 2.68
N LEU A 74 10.86 17.90 3.39
CA LEU A 74 9.49 18.24 3.08
C LEU A 74 9.04 19.46 3.87
N PRO A 75 8.48 20.49 3.21
CA PRO A 75 7.73 21.56 3.88
C PRO A 75 6.61 20.99 4.74
N GLU A 76 6.21 21.70 5.80
CA GLU A 76 5.24 21.21 6.80
C GLU A 76 3.91 20.78 6.16
N GLU A 77 3.39 21.56 5.21
CA GLU A 77 2.13 21.27 4.52
C GLU A 77 2.23 19.96 3.72
N LEU A 78 3.36 19.76 3.03
CA LEU A 78 3.58 18.57 2.23
C LEU A 78 3.83 17.34 3.11
N ASN A 79 4.50 17.53 4.24
CA ASN A 79 4.69 16.49 5.24
C ASN A 79 3.34 16.04 5.84
N ARG A 80 2.49 16.98 6.23
CA ARG A 80 1.13 16.71 6.73
C ARG A 80 0.24 16.03 5.69
N PHE A 81 0.34 16.47 4.43
CA PHE A 81 -0.34 15.84 3.31
C PHE A 81 0.09 14.37 3.16
N GLY A 82 1.40 14.08 3.22
CA GLY A 82 1.95 12.72 3.12
C GLY A 82 1.41 11.79 4.20
N ASP A 83 1.31 12.25 5.44
CA ASP A 83 0.73 11.48 6.55
C ASP A 83 -0.76 11.17 6.30
N THR A 84 -1.52 12.20 5.93
CA THR A 84 -2.96 12.09 5.69
C THR A 84 -3.25 11.16 4.50
N TYR A 85 -2.59 11.38 3.36
CA TYR A 85 -2.78 10.59 2.14
C TYR A 85 -2.36 9.13 2.34
N GLY A 86 -1.21 8.89 2.97
CA GLY A 86 -0.67 7.55 3.20
C GLY A 86 -1.47 6.70 4.18
N ASN A 87 -2.39 7.29 4.93
CA ASN A 87 -3.25 6.56 5.86
C ASN A 87 -4.35 5.79 5.08
N LEU A 88 -5.58 6.29 5.03
CA LEU A 88 -6.72 5.64 4.34
C LEU A 88 -7.16 6.39 3.08
N TYR A 89 -6.82 7.68 2.95
CA TYR A 89 -7.37 8.52 1.89
C TYR A 89 -6.96 8.09 0.49
N SER A 90 -5.73 7.61 0.30
CA SER A 90 -5.28 7.08 -0.99
C SER A 90 -6.13 5.89 -1.45
N GLY A 91 -6.46 4.98 -0.54
CA GLY A 91 -7.34 3.85 -0.81
C GLY A 91 -8.77 4.28 -1.15
N ILE A 92 -9.32 5.22 -0.38
CA ILE A 92 -10.67 5.77 -0.64
C ILE A 92 -10.75 6.39 -2.04
N ILE A 93 -9.74 7.18 -2.42
CA ILE A 93 -9.70 7.85 -3.72
C ILE A 93 -9.69 6.83 -4.86
N VAL A 94 -8.82 5.80 -4.79
CA VAL A 94 -8.74 4.81 -5.88
C VAL A 94 -9.96 3.91 -5.92
N LEU A 95 -10.56 3.58 -4.77
CA LEU A 95 -11.80 2.80 -4.73
C LEU A 95 -12.97 3.61 -5.32
N ALA A 96 -13.08 4.89 -5.00
CA ALA A 96 -14.10 5.76 -5.58
C ALA A 96 -13.92 5.90 -7.10
N ALA A 97 -12.68 6.16 -7.56
CA ALA A 97 -12.37 6.24 -8.99
C ALA A 97 -12.70 4.95 -9.73
N SER A 98 -12.30 3.79 -9.18
CA SER A 98 -12.59 2.49 -9.76
C SER A 98 -14.08 2.14 -9.75
N ALA A 99 -14.84 2.55 -8.72
CA ALA A 99 -16.28 2.37 -8.67
C ALA A 99 -17.00 3.18 -9.75
N ILE A 100 -16.62 4.45 -9.94
CA ILE A 100 -17.19 5.32 -10.99
C ILE A 100 -16.92 4.72 -12.38
N THR A 101 -15.70 4.26 -12.63
CA THR A 101 -15.33 3.65 -13.91
C THR A 101 -16.02 2.31 -14.11
N SER A 102 -16.18 1.53 -13.05
CA SER A 102 -16.93 0.27 -13.07
C SER A 102 -18.40 0.46 -13.44
N GLN A 103 -19.04 1.50 -12.91
CA GLN A 103 -20.43 1.85 -13.28
C GLN A 103 -20.53 2.19 -14.77
N ARG A 104 -19.61 3.02 -15.29
CA ARG A 104 -19.60 3.40 -16.71
C ARG A 104 -19.43 2.20 -17.65
N ASN A 105 -18.61 1.24 -17.24
CA ASN A 105 -18.31 0.02 -18.02
C ASN A 105 -19.29 -1.12 -17.73
N GLN A 106 -20.31 -0.91 -16.88
CA GLN A 106 -21.26 -1.94 -16.43
C GLN A 106 -20.57 -3.22 -15.89
N SER A 107 -19.44 -3.06 -15.21
CA SER A 107 -18.62 -4.14 -14.69
C SER A 107 -17.95 -3.77 -13.37
N LEU A 108 -18.07 -4.61 -12.37
CA LEU A 108 -17.42 -4.40 -11.06
C LEU A 108 -15.91 -4.76 -11.05
N ARG A 109 -15.37 -5.31 -12.13
CA ARG A 109 -13.98 -5.84 -12.16
C ARG A 109 -12.93 -4.85 -11.68
N GLN A 110 -13.01 -3.59 -12.07
CA GLN A 110 -12.00 -2.58 -11.68
C GLN A 110 -12.07 -2.29 -10.19
N PHE A 111 -13.28 -2.19 -9.64
CA PHE A 111 -13.50 -2.02 -8.20
C PHE A 111 -13.05 -3.24 -7.41
N GLU A 112 -13.42 -4.46 -7.84
CA GLU A 112 -13.04 -5.71 -7.20
C GLU A 112 -11.51 -5.88 -7.20
N TYR A 113 -10.85 -5.57 -8.32
CA TYR A 113 -9.38 -5.55 -8.39
C TYR A 113 -8.76 -4.60 -7.37
N ALA A 114 -9.20 -3.33 -7.32
CA ALA A 114 -8.66 -2.34 -6.39
C ALA A 114 -8.92 -2.75 -4.92
N PHE A 115 -10.14 -3.19 -4.62
CA PHE A 115 -10.56 -3.62 -3.30
C PHE A 115 -9.76 -4.84 -2.80
N ALA A 116 -9.67 -5.89 -3.62
CA ALA A 116 -8.93 -7.10 -3.27
C ALA A 116 -7.43 -6.84 -3.11
N THR A 117 -6.84 -6.01 -3.99
CA THR A 117 -5.43 -5.61 -3.91
C THR A 117 -5.12 -4.91 -2.59
N LEU A 118 -5.90 -3.87 -2.25
CA LEU A 118 -5.67 -3.09 -1.03
C LEU A 118 -5.92 -3.92 0.23
N GLY A 119 -6.96 -4.76 0.22
CA GLY A 119 -7.27 -5.66 1.32
C GLY A 119 -6.14 -6.66 1.58
N ALA A 120 -5.70 -7.37 0.54
CA ALA A 120 -4.63 -8.36 0.64
C ALA A 120 -3.28 -7.74 1.03
N ASN A 121 -2.92 -6.58 0.45
CA ASN A 121 -1.73 -5.83 0.83
C ASN A 121 -1.80 -5.38 2.30
N GLY A 122 -2.94 -4.89 2.75
CA GLY A 122 -3.14 -4.47 4.15
C GLY A 122 -3.00 -5.64 5.13
N VAL A 123 -3.65 -6.78 4.85
CA VAL A 123 -3.54 -8.00 5.68
C VAL A 123 -2.08 -8.47 5.73
N THR A 124 -1.41 -8.57 4.59
CA THR A 124 0.00 -8.99 4.53
C THR A 124 0.89 -8.03 5.32
N THR A 125 0.70 -6.73 5.18
CA THR A 125 1.45 -5.72 5.94
C THR A 125 1.27 -5.88 7.45
N VAL A 126 0.03 -6.11 7.91
CA VAL A 126 -0.26 -6.33 9.34
C VAL A 126 0.39 -7.61 9.83
N LEU A 127 0.26 -8.71 9.10
CA LEU A 127 0.88 -9.99 9.46
C LEU A 127 2.40 -9.87 9.58
N MET A 128 3.05 -9.21 8.62
CA MET A 128 4.50 -8.97 8.68
C MET A 128 4.90 -8.15 9.90
N LYS A 129 4.13 -7.13 10.28
CA LYS A 129 4.40 -6.32 11.49
C LYS A 129 4.32 -7.15 12.77
N GLU A 130 3.38 -8.08 12.86
CA GLU A 130 3.24 -8.96 14.02
C GLU A 130 4.32 -10.04 14.07
N ILE A 131 4.82 -10.49 12.90
CA ILE A 131 5.90 -11.50 12.81
C ILE A 131 7.25 -10.87 13.15
N PHE A 132 7.60 -9.76 12.50
CA PHE A 132 8.95 -9.18 12.62
C PHE A 132 9.12 -8.32 13.87
N ARG A 133 8.10 -7.64 14.34
CA ARG A 133 8.07 -6.83 15.56
C ARG A 133 9.26 -5.89 15.73
N ILE A 134 9.68 -5.24 14.64
CA ILE A 134 10.81 -4.30 14.64
C ILE A 134 10.38 -2.99 15.29
N GLU A 135 11.20 -2.51 16.24
CA GLU A 135 11.00 -1.22 16.89
C GLU A 135 11.15 -0.06 15.90
N ARG A 136 10.30 0.96 16.05
CA ARG A 136 10.39 2.17 15.22
C ARG A 136 11.59 3.03 15.60
N PRO A 137 12.16 3.80 14.66
CA PRO A 137 13.30 4.68 14.94
C PRO A 137 13.03 5.69 16.08
N ASN A 138 11.77 6.08 16.31
CA ASN A 138 11.38 6.97 17.41
C ASN A 138 10.97 6.25 18.70
N GLY A 139 11.14 4.94 18.80
CA GLY A 139 10.82 4.14 19.99
C GLY A 139 9.33 3.99 20.31
N SER A 140 8.40 4.47 19.46
CA SER A 140 6.98 4.54 19.81
C SER A 140 6.27 3.19 19.90
N ASN A 141 6.71 2.19 19.17
CA ASN A 141 6.20 0.81 19.20
C ASN A 141 7.05 -0.13 18.33
N HIS A 142 6.74 -1.45 18.36
CA HIS A 142 7.45 -2.50 17.61
C HIS A 142 6.73 -2.88 16.30
N ARG A 143 6.31 -1.89 15.49
CA ARG A 143 5.58 -2.09 14.23
C ARG A 143 6.20 -1.30 13.09
N SER A 144 7.55 -1.26 13.02
CA SER A 144 8.24 -0.52 11.99
C SER A 144 8.13 -1.23 10.64
N PHE A 145 8.58 -2.47 10.53
CA PHE A 145 8.67 -3.20 9.26
C PHE A 145 7.39 -4.00 8.92
N PRO A 146 6.96 -3.93 7.65
CA PRO A 146 7.27 -2.92 6.65
C PRO A 146 6.47 -1.63 6.85
N SER A 147 6.81 -0.55 6.15
CA SER A 147 6.04 0.68 6.21
C SER A 147 4.66 0.52 5.57
N GLY A 148 3.61 0.56 6.39
CA GLY A 148 2.23 0.36 5.93
C GLY A 148 1.70 1.52 5.09
N HIS A 149 2.00 2.77 5.45
CA HIS A 149 1.62 3.94 4.67
C HIS A 149 2.25 3.90 3.27
N VAL A 150 3.53 3.54 3.20
CA VAL A 150 4.25 3.44 1.93
C VAL A 150 3.70 2.29 1.09
N SER A 151 3.54 1.09 1.67
CA SER A 151 2.99 -0.06 0.97
C SER A 151 1.59 0.23 0.40
N HIS A 152 0.71 0.85 1.20
CA HIS A 152 -0.62 1.22 0.77
C HIS A 152 -0.61 2.27 -0.37
N SER A 153 0.22 3.30 -0.26
CA SER A 153 0.34 4.36 -1.28
C SER A 153 0.92 3.83 -2.59
N PHE A 154 1.92 2.94 -2.54
CA PHE A 154 2.48 2.32 -3.74
C PHE A 154 1.53 1.30 -4.38
N ALA A 155 0.75 0.55 -3.59
CA ALA A 155 -0.33 -0.28 -4.11
C ALA A 155 -1.37 0.59 -4.84
N THR A 156 -1.81 1.69 -4.24
CA THR A 156 -2.72 2.67 -4.85
C THR A 156 -2.17 3.23 -6.16
N ALA A 157 -0.89 3.64 -6.17
CA ALA A 157 -0.24 4.16 -7.38
C ALA A 157 -0.17 3.12 -8.50
N THR A 158 0.11 1.85 -8.14
CA THR A 158 0.12 0.75 -9.10
C THR A 158 -1.28 0.48 -9.64
N ILE A 159 -2.32 0.51 -8.80
CA ILE A 159 -3.71 0.37 -9.25
C ILE A 159 -4.07 1.48 -10.25
N PHE A 160 -3.72 2.75 -9.96
CA PHE A 160 -3.93 3.84 -10.91
C PHE A 160 -3.21 3.61 -12.23
N LYS A 161 -1.96 3.15 -12.20
CA LYS A 161 -1.18 2.81 -13.40
C LYS A 161 -1.81 1.66 -14.19
N GLU A 162 -2.27 0.61 -13.53
CA GLU A 162 -2.87 -0.55 -14.19
C GLU A 162 -4.25 -0.24 -14.79
N LEU A 163 -5.07 0.56 -14.10
CA LEU A 163 -6.43 0.90 -14.57
C LEU A 163 -6.45 2.05 -15.58
N TYR A 164 -5.58 3.04 -15.42
CA TYR A 164 -5.67 4.31 -16.16
C TYR A 164 -4.36 4.67 -16.92
N GLY A 165 -3.39 3.76 -16.91
CA GLY A 165 -2.13 3.93 -17.60
C GLY A 165 -1.14 4.88 -16.92
N TRP A 166 0.01 5.10 -17.56
CA TRP A 166 1.10 5.88 -16.99
C TRP A 166 0.78 7.36 -16.77
N LYS A 167 -0.19 7.93 -17.49
CA LYS A 167 -0.63 9.31 -17.28
C LYS A 167 -1.14 9.54 -15.85
N MET A 168 -1.81 8.55 -15.29
CA MET A 168 -2.26 8.58 -13.89
C MET A 168 -1.25 7.92 -12.93
N GLY A 169 -0.50 6.94 -13.42
CA GLY A 169 0.50 6.24 -12.62
C GLY A 169 1.64 7.15 -12.19
N VAL A 170 2.23 7.96 -13.08
CA VAL A 170 3.37 8.83 -12.74
C VAL A 170 3.04 9.78 -11.59
N PRO A 171 1.98 10.60 -11.63
CA PRO A 171 1.65 11.47 -10.50
C PRO A 171 1.32 10.67 -9.23
N ALA A 172 0.65 9.52 -9.33
CA ALA A 172 0.34 8.69 -8.18
C ALA A 172 1.60 8.13 -7.50
N TYR A 173 2.60 7.67 -8.27
CA TYR A 173 3.91 7.27 -7.73
C TYR A 173 4.68 8.46 -7.14
N GLY A 174 4.58 9.66 -7.72
CA GLY A 174 5.13 10.88 -7.15
C GLY A 174 4.58 11.16 -5.75
N ILE A 175 3.25 11.07 -5.59
CA ILE A 175 2.59 11.23 -4.28
C ILE A 175 3.02 10.12 -3.32
N ALA A 176 3.09 8.86 -3.76
CA ALA A 176 3.56 7.75 -2.92
C ALA A 176 5.01 7.96 -2.44
N THR A 177 5.86 8.60 -3.26
CA THR A 177 7.23 8.98 -2.88
C THR A 177 7.23 10.08 -1.80
N ILE A 178 6.33 11.06 -1.88
CA ILE A 178 6.16 12.06 -0.81
C ILE A 178 5.75 11.37 0.50
N VAL A 179 4.85 10.38 0.46
CA VAL A 179 4.50 9.58 1.64
C VAL A 179 5.73 8.83 2.19
N ALA A 180 6.57 8.27 1.33
CA ALA A 180 7.80 7.60 1.75
C ALA A 180 8.76 8.55 2.47
N MET A 181 8.98 9.74 1.93
CA MET A 181 9.79 10.78 2.56
C MET A 181 9.20 11.25 3.90
N ASN A 182 7.89 11.47 3.97
CA ASN A 182 7.19 11.80 5.20
C ASN A 182 7.43 10.76 6.32
N ARG A 183 7.37 9.45 6.00
CA ARG A 183 7.60 8.41 7.02
C ARG A 183 9.00 8.44 7.62
N MET A 184 10.01 8.81 6.82
CA MET A 184 11.39 8.98 7.28
C MET A 184 11.56 10.29 8.06
N GLN A 185 11.01 11.41 7.57
CA GLN A 185 11.06 12.72 8.22
C GLN A 185 10.38 12.72 9.60
N ASP A 186 9.25 12.02 9.73
CA ASP A 186 8.53 11.85 11.01
C ASP A 186 9.21 10.82 11.95
N ASN A 187 10.35 10.27 11.56
CA ASN A 187 11.07 9.26 12.33
C ASN A 187 10.18 8.04 12.69
N LYS A 188 9.26 7.67 11.80
CA LYS A 188 8.30 6.56 11.99
C LYS A 188 8.80 5.24 11.42
N HIS A 189 9.64 5.29 10.39
CA HIS A 189 10.13 4.13 9.66
C HIS A 189 11.58 4.32 9.22
N TYR A 190 12.35 3.23 9.22
CA TYR A 190 13.68 3.18 8.63
C TYR A 190 13.61 3.23 7.10
N PHE A 191 14.74 3.57 6.47
CA PHE A 191 14.84 3.60 5.01
C PHE A 191 14.55 2.22 4.40
N SER A 192 15.06 1.14 5.01
CA SER A 192 14.79 -0.25 4.61
C SER A 192 13.30 -0.61 4.68
N ASP A 193 12.56 -0.15 5.73
CA ASP A 193 11.11 -0.37 5.85
C ASP A 193 10.33 0.26 4.69
N VAL A 194 10.80 1.44 4.26
CA VAL A 194 10.21 2.22 3.18
C VAL A 194 10.44 1.55 1.84
N ILE A 195 11.67 1.11 1.54
CA ILE A 195 12.02 0.40 0.30
C ILE A 195 11.22 -0.88 0.16
N PHE A 196 11.18 -1.70 1.23
CA PHE A 196 10.37 -2.92 1.19
C PHE A 196 8.87 -2.63 1.08
N GLY A 197 8.37 -1.63 1.81
CA GLY A 197 6.98 -1.22 1.75
C GLY A 197 6.56 -0.80 0.34
N ALA A 198 7.38 0.00 -0.35
CA ALA A 198 7.15 0.39 -1.75
C ALA A 198 7.07 -0.82 -2.68
N SER A 199 8.00 -1.75 -2.53
CA SER A 199 8.05 -2.98 -3.32
C SER A 199 6.85 -3.89 -3.05
N LEU A 200 6.46 -4.03 -1.78
CA LEU A 200 5.30 -4.83 -1.38
C LEU A 200 4.02 -4.31 -2.04
N GLY A 201 3.74 -3.01 -1.91
CA GLY A 201 2.56 -2.39 -2.51
C GLY A 201 2.54 -2.53 -4.04
N THR A 202 3.68 -2.27 -4.69
CA THR A 202 3.82 -2.41 -6.14
C THR A 202 3.60 -3.86 -6.60
N ALA A 203 4.17 -4.82 -5.89
CA ALA A 203 4.04 -6.24 -6.21
C ALA A 203 2.57 -6.72 -6.10
N PHE A 204 1.84 -6.27 -5.07
CA PHE A 204 0.41 -6.56 -4.93
C PHE A 204 -0.40 -5.95 -6.08
N GLY A 205 -0.17 -4.68 -6.41
CA GLY A 205 -0.83 -4.04 -7.55
C GLY A 205 -0.62 -4.81 -8.84
N MET A 206 0.64 -5.18 -9.15
CA MET A 206 0.98 -5.93 -10.37
C MET A 206 0.47 -7.38 -10.36
N GLY A 207 0.55 -8.07 -9.23
CA GLY A 207 0.11 -9.46 -9.12
C GLY A 207 -1.40 -9.58 -9.28
N PHE A 208 -2.15 -8.71 -8.63
CA PHE A 208 -3.62 -8.71 -8.70
C PHE A 208 -4.16 -8.25 -10.07
N SER A 209 -3.42 -7.41 -10.81
CA SER A 209 -3.84 -7.03 -12.17
C SER A 209 -3.84 -8.19 -13.17
N GLN A 210 -3.14 -9.29 -12.84
CA GLN A 210 -3.07 -10.51 -13.65
C GLN A 210 -4.06 -11.60 -13.21
N ALA A 211 -4.78 -11.38 -12.13
CA ALA A 211 -5.68 -12.37 -11.55
C ALA A 211 -7.07 -12.33 -12.15
#